data_01c1969a93b2debdba83e39656964c84
#
_entry.id   01c1969a93b2debdba83e39656964c84
#
_cell.length_a   1.000
_cell.length_b   1.000
_cell.length_c   1.000
_cell.angle_alpha   90.00
_cell.angle_beta   90.00
_cell.angle_gamma   90.00
#
_symmetry.space_group_name_H-M   'P 1'
#
loop_
_entity.id
_entity.type
_entity.pdbx_description
1 polymer ?
#
loop_
_entity_poly.entity_id
_entity_poly.type
_entity_poly.pdbx_seq_one_letter_code
_entity_poly.pdbx_strand_id
1 'polypeptide(L)'
;MTIRKKLSKVRMMNSKIQKEEKELARMRSKKMAAEVIAAQEKVVGDLKKQQEMLAKVEQSKTDGSRKDIVLTFSFVDEETLQVSEQSYKVAFVKNNRPINHKKVDGFITVIAKGKYEKAFPIIVASAKELIENGYRVVDVEGNEIKVEDANKYIVILDGQHRTLAFLESSITSPQVVPNTHIRKGNNIGEYLVDINDVGTSWNQQDRFAVAALVSDNELAQNIAERIDEKFNPTTASLIYTGKKISGKEVKKLLRGEEWTLPEGAKTNIERGNKFIQLCKEAGIEVKFITKRYFITGFNAYAESNGEEAAFEQLRKLKGENLTEGKLREIKDGTQFEKMLREVA
;
A
#
# COMPACT_ATOMS: atom_id res chain seq x y z
N MET A 1 7.32 -9.06 -1.34
CA MET A 1 6.41 -10.12 -0.78
C MET A 1 6.80 -11.46 -1.39
N THR A 2 7.39 -12.33 -0.57
CA THR A 2 8.17 -13.51 -0.99
C THR A 2 7.33 -14.54 -1.75
N ILE A 3 7.91 -15.21 -2.75
CA ILE A 3 7.37 -16.35 -3.53
C ILE A 3 6.62 -17.38 -2.66
N ARG A 4 7.06 -17.60 -1.39
CA ARG A 4 6.40 -18.50 -0.43
C ARG A 4 4.97 -18.10 -0.04
N LYS A 5 4.62 -16.78 0.04
CA LYS A 5 3.23 -16.34 0.30
C LYS A 5 2.33 -16.44 -0.93
N LYS A 6 2.88 -16.31 -2.14
CA LYS A 6 2.16 -16.46 -3.42
C LYS A 6 1.69 -17.90 -3.63
N LEU A 7 2.56 -18.88 -3.38
CA LEU A 7 2.22 -20.31 -3.41
C LEU A 7 1.13 -20.71 -2.38
N SER A 8 0.89 -19.88 -1.35
CA SER A 8 -0.11 -20.20 -0.33
C SER A 8 -1.55 -20.01 -0.80
N LYS A 9 -1.85 -18.97 -1.61
CA LYS A 9 -3.24 -18.69 -2.08
C LYS A 9 -3.72 -19.75 -3.08
N VAL A 10 -2.90 -20.06 -4.09
CA VAL A 10 -3.23 -21.13 -5.05
C VAL A 10 -3.31 -22.48 -4.36
N ARG A 11 -2.41 -22.78 -3.42
CA ARG A 11 -2.47 -24.01 -2.61
C ARG A 11 -3.71 -24.07 -1.73
N MET A 12 -4.10 -22.98 -1.09
CA MET A 12 -5.34 -22.92 -0.30
C MET A 12 -6.57 -23.15 -1.17
N MET A 13 -6.60 -22.56 -2.38
CA MET A 13 -7.70 -22.78 -3.32
C MET A 13 -7.73 -24.23 -3.80
N ASN A 14 -6.59 -24.82 -4.14
CA ASN A 14 -6.48 -26.25 -4.47
C ASN A 14 -7.02 -27.15 -3.35
N SER A 15 -6.63 -26.87 -2.11
CA SER A 15 -7.13 -27.64 -0.95
C SER A 15 -8.65 -27.52 -0.80
N LYS A 16 -9.19 -26.32 -1.05
CA LYS A 16 -10.64 -26.11 -0.99
C LYS A 16 -11.36 -26.85 -2.11
N ILE A 17 -10.86 -26.77 -3.35
CA ILE A 17 -11.42 -27.53 -4.49
C ILE A 17 -11.41 -29.02 -4.20
N GLN A 18 -10.29 -29.57 -3.74
CA GLN A 18 -10.19 -31.00 -3.40
C GLN A 18 -11.20 -31.43 -2.33
N LYS A 19 -11.46 -30.57 -1.33
CA LYS A 19 -12.47 -30.84 -0.30
C LYS A 19 -13.87 -30.91 -0.91
N GLU A 20 -14.25 -29.95 -1.74
CA GLU A 20 -15.57 -29.91 -2.37
C GLU A 20 -15.75 -31.04 -3.40
N GLU A 21 -14.69 -31.43 -4.13
CA GLU A 21 -14.72 -32.60 -5.03
C GLU A 21 -14.90 -33.92 -4.27
N LYS A 22 -14.26 -34.07 -3.09
CA LYS A 22 -14.49 -35.25 -2.24
C LYS A 22 -15.94 -35.29 -1.72
N GLU A 23 -16.50 -34.15 -1.34
CA GLU A 23 -17.89 -34.11 -0.89
C GLU A 23 -18.85 -34.40 -2.06
N LEU A 24 -18.59 -33.91 -3.27
CA LEU A 24 -19.35 -34.24 -4.47
C LEU A 24 -19.30 -35.75 -4.75
N ALA A 25 -18.12 -36.37 -4.68
CA ALA A 25 -17.96 -37.81 -4.85
C ALA A 25 -18.77 -38.61 -3.80
N ARG A 26 -18.76 -38.15 -2.54
CA ARG A 26 -19.56 -38.76 -1.47
C ARG A 26 -21.07 -38.61 -1.71
N MET A 27 -21.55 -37.46 -2.19
CA MET A 27 -22.96 -37.27 -2.53
C MET A 27 -23.41 -38.21 -3.65
N ARG A 28 -22.59 -38.37 -4.69
CA ARG A 28 -22.82 -39.30 -5.79
C ARG A 28 -22.84 -40.76 -5.30
N SER A 29 -21.92 -41.18 -4.44
CA SER A 29 -21.88 -42.53 -3.88
C SER A 29 -23.10 -42.84 -2.99
N LYS A 30 -23.65 -41.84 -2.31
CA LYS A 30 -24.86 -41.95 -1.51
C LYS A 30 -26.14 -41.82 -2.31
N LYS A 31 -26.06 -41.67 -3.63
CA LYS A 31 -27.23 -41.52 -4.53
C LYS A 31 -28.17 -40.38 -4.07
N MET A 32 -27.59 -39.24 -3.64
CA MET A 32 -28.39 -38.07 -3.23
C MET A 32 -29.21 -37.52 -4.42
N ALA A 33 -30.24 -36.71 -4.14
CA ALA A 33 -31.08 -36.12 -5.17
C ALA A 33 -30.24 -35.34 -6.24
N ALA A 34 -30.65 -35.45 -7.49
CA ALA A 34 -29.90 -34.87 -8.61
C ALA A 34 -29.70 -33.35 -8.48
N GLU A 35 -30.69 -32.64 -7.92
CA GLU A 35 -30.60 -31.19 -7.66
C GLU A 35 -29.49 -30.83 -6.69
N VAL A 36 -29.31 -31.64 -5.64
CA VAL A 36 -28.24 -31.42 -4.63
C VAL A 36 -26.87 -31.67 -5.24
N ILE A 37 -26.74 -32.72 -6.06
CA ILE A 37 -25.50 -33.02 -6.79
C ILE A 37 -25.17 -31.87 -7.78
N ALA A 38 -26.16 -31.41 -8.54
CA ALA A 38 -25.98 -30.30 -9.49
C ALA A 38 -25.57 -28.98 -8.79
N ALA A 39 -26.15 -28.71 -7.62
CA ALA A 39 -25.73 -27.54 -6.82
C ALA A 39 -24.27 -27.62 -6.37
N GLN A 40 -23.81 -28.81 -5.95
CA GLN A 40 -22.43 -29.03 -5.55
C GLN A 40 -21.47 -29.00 -6.74
N GLU A 41 -21.87 -29.51 -7.91
CA GLU A 41 -21.10 -29.42 -9.16
C GLU A 41 -20.88 -27.95 -9.56
N LYS A 42 -21.89 -27.12 -9.40
CA LYS A 42 -21.79 -25.68 -9.64
C LYS A 42 -20.76 -25.03 -8.69
N VAL A 43 -20.77 -25.38 -7.41
CA VAL A 43 -19.79 -24.89 -6.41
C VAL A 43 -18.36 -25.26 -6.84
N VAL A 44 -18.12 -26.52 -7.23
CA VAL A 44 -16.81 -26.96 -7.70
C VAL A 44 -16.40 -26.24 -8.97
N GLY A 45 -17.32 -26.07 -9.93
CA GLY A 45 -17.07 -25.31 -11.16
C GLY A 45 -16.70 -23.86 -10.91
N ASP A 46 -17.40 -23.18 -10.01
CA ASP A 46 -17.11 -21.77 -9.64
C ASP A 46 -15.76 -21.64 -8.95
N LEU A 47 -15.39 -22.58 -8.10
CA LEU A 47 -14.06 -22.59 -7.46
C LEU A 47 -12.91 -22.83 -8.45
N LYS A 48 -13.10 -23.69 -9.46
CA LYS A 48 -12.11 -23.91 -10.53
C LYS A 48 -11.91 -22.65 -11.39
N LYS A 49 -13.00 -21.96 -11.74
CA LYS A 49 -12.93 -20.67 -12.44
C LYS A 49 -12.16 -19.61 -11.62
N GLN A 50 -12.45 -19.54 -10.32
CA GLN A 50 -11.73 -18.63 -9.42
C GLN A 50 -10.23 -18.96 -9.34
N GLN A 51 -9.88 -20.23 -9.30
CA GLN A 51 -8.47 -20.67 -9.30
C GLN A 51 -7.75 -20.25 -10.59
N GLU A 52 -8.35 -20.49 -11.74
CA GLU A 52 -7.79 -20.10 -13.05
C GLU A 52 -7.58 -18.58 -13.11
N MET A 53 -8.57 -17.81 -12.66
CA MET A 53 -8.46 -16.35 -12.59
C MET A 53 -7.32 -15.91 -11.69
N LEU A 54 -7.18 -16.48 -10.50
CA LEU A 54 -6.08 -16.17 -9.59
C LEU A 54 -4.71 -16.51 -10.21
N ALA A 55 -4.60 -17.61 -10.92
CA ALA A 55 -3.37 -18.00 -11.61
C ALA A 55 -2.97 -16.98 -12.70
N LYS A 56 -3.92 -16.57 -13.54
CA LYS A 56 -3.70 -15.54 -14.59
C LYS A 56 -3.32 -14.18 -13.98
N VAL A 57 -4.01 -13.76 -12.90
CA VAL A 57 -3.69 -12.52 -12.17
C VAL A 57 -2.28 -12.58 -11.57
N GLU A 58 -1.88 -13.69 -10.98
CA GLU A 58 -0.52 -13.84 -10.43
C GLU A 58 0.54 -13.82 -11.55
N GLN A 59 0.24 -14.39 -12.70
CA GLN A 59 1.13 -14.33 -13.87
C GLN A 59 1.29 -12.89 -14.36
N SER A 60 0.20 -12.14 -14.55
CA SER A 60 0.24 -10.75 -15.00
C SER A 60 0.99 -9.81 -14.05
N LYS A 61 0.96 -10.11 -12.73
CA LYS A 61 1.77 -9.39 -11.74
C LYS A 61 3.27 -9.72 -11.84
N THR A 62 3.61 -10.87 -12.40
CA THR A 62 4.99 -11.33 -12.52
C THR A 62 5.65 -10.82 -13.78
N ASP A 63 4.92 -10.77 -14.89
CA ASP A 63 5.40 -10.30 -16.19
C ASP A 63 5.20 -8.79 -16.44
N GLY A 64 4.56 -8.08 -15.49
CA GLY A 64 4.34 -6.65 -15.56
C GLY A 64 3.30 -6.21 -16.60
N SER A 65 2.56 -7.14 -17.18
CA SER A 65 1.56 -6.85 -18.22
C SER A 65 0.33 -6.11 -17.67
N ARG A 66 0.15 -6.10 -16.35
CA ARG A 66 -0.98 -5.43 -15.67
C ARG A 66 -1.06 -3.92 -15.94
N LYS A 67 0.08 -3.25 -16.10
CA LYS A 67 0.16 -1.81 -16.45
C LYS A 67 -0.37 -1.49 -17.85
N ASP A 68 -0.47 -2.49 -18.72
CA ASP A 68 -0.92 -2.31 -20.10
C ASP A 68 -2.42 -2.57 -20.27
N ILE A 69 -3.10 -3.04 -19.23
CA ILE A 69 -4.54 -3.27 -19.25
C ILE A 69 -5.25 -1.92 -19.30
N VAL A 70 -6.13 -1.81 -20.29
CA VAL A 70 -7.05 -0.68 -20.46
C VAL A 70 -8.40 -1.08 -19.92
N LEU A 71 -8.97 -0.27 -19.01
CA LEU A 71 -10.31 -0.45 -18.50
C LEU A 71 -11.27 0.50 -19.17
N THR A 72 -12.47 0.04 -19.43
CA THR A 72 -13.61 0.90 -19.82
C THR A 72 -14.31 1.40 -18.57
N PHE A 73 -14.52 2.71 -18.50
CA PHE A 73 -15.22 3.39 -17.42
C PHE A 73 -16.53 3.96 -17.93
N SER A 74 -17.60 3.71 -17.18
CA SER A 74 -18.93 4.27 -17.43
C SER A 74 -19.05 5.57 -16.63
N PHE A 75 -18.79 6.70 -17.30
CA PHE A 75 -18.85 8.04 -16.71
C PHE A 75 -20.27 8.54 -16.62
N VAL A 76 -20.60 9.11 -15.47
CA VAL A 76 -21.88 9.79 -15.23
C VAL A 76 -21.62 11.29 -15.22
N ASP A 77 -22.27 12.02 -16.10
CA ASP A 77 -22.30 13.46 -16.07
C ASP A 77 -23.25 13.94 -14.96
N GLU A 78 -22.73 14.72 -14.03
CA GLU A 78 -23.49 15.13 -12.83
C GLU A 78 -24.64 16.09 -13.12
N GLU A 79 -24.57 16.84 -14.24
CA GLU A 79 -25.57 17.83 -14.60
C GLU A 79 -26.69 17.20 -15.45
N THR A 80 -26.32 16.37 -16.42
CA THR A 80 -27.26 15.80 -17.41
C THR A 80 -27.68 14.38 -17.08
N LEU A 81 -27.00 13.70 -16.15
CA LEU A 81 -27.15 12.28 -15.82
C LEU A 81 -26.93 11.34 -17.01
N GLN A 82 -26.33 11.87 -18.08
CA GLN A 82 -25.96 11.05 -19.23
C GLN A 82 -24.75 10.16 -18.90
N VAL A 83 -24.73 8.98 -19.49
CA VAL A 83 -23.67 8.01 -19.33
C VAL A 83 -22.87 7.92 -20.61
N SER A 84 -21.54 8.02 -20.50
CA SER A 84 -20.60 7.81 -21.60
C SER A 84 -19.53 6.81 -21.20
N GLU A 85 -19.08 6.00 -22.17
CA GLU A 85 -18.00 5.05 -21.93
C GLU A 85 -16.70 5.52 -22.56
N GLN A 86 -15.62 5.50 -21.76
CA GLN A 86 -14.27 5.83 -22.22
C GLN A 86 -13.28 4.86 -21.59
N SER A 87 -12.17 4.62 -22.28
CA SER A 87 -11.19 3.61 -21.90
C SER A 87 -9.85 4.23 -21.56
N TYR A 88 -9.30 3.86 -20.39
CA TYR A 88 -8.05 4.39 -19.86
C TYR A 88 -7.23 3.30 -19.18
N LYS A 89 -5.91 3.53 -19.12
CA LYS A 89 -5.04 2.84 -18.17
C LYS A 89 -5.26 3.44 -16.77
N VAL A 90 -5.13 2.59 -15.75
CA VAL A 90 -5.35 3.00 -14.36
C VAL A 90 -4.08 3.58 -13.76
N ALA A 91 -4.23 4.69 -13.04
CA ALA A 91 -3.17 5.36 -12.31
C ALA A 91 -3.61 5.75 -10.90
N PHE A 92 -2.64 6.06 -10.05
CA PHE A 92 -2.84 6.52 -8.66
C PHE A 92 -1.95 7.71 -8.37
N VAL A 93 -2.38 8.55 -7.43
CA VAL A 93 -1.48 9.54 -6.84
C VAL A 93 -0.43 8.80 -6.01
N LYS A 94 0.85 9.10 -6.21
CA LYS A 94 1.94 8.49 -5.44
C LYS A 94 1.77 8.83 -3.96
N ASN A 95 2.06 7.85 -3.10
CA ASN A 95 1.87 7.94 -1.64
C ASN A 95 0.41 8.07 -1.18
N ASN A 96 -0.55 7.81 -2.05
CA ASN A 96 -1.92 7.63 -1.61
C ASN A 96 -2.05 6.34 -0.76
N ARG A 97 -3.23 6.12 -0.22
CA ARG A 97 -3.53 5.02 0.71
C ARG A 97 -3.02 3.66 0.21
N PRO A 98 -2.30 2.88 1.05
CA PRO A 98 -1.80 1.56 0.66
C PRO A 98 -2.92 0.60 0.24
N ILE A 99 -2.69 -0.15 -0.82
CA ILE A 99 -3.65 -1.12 -1.32
C ILE A 99 -3.77 -2.32 -0.38
N ASN A 100 -4.97 -2.58 0.10
CA ASN A 100 -5.31 -3.79 0.85
C ASN A 100 -5.75 -4.90 -0.10
N HIS A 101 -4.83 -5.79 -0.45
CA HIS A 101 -5.10 -6.88 -1.39
C HIS A 101 -6.21 -7.84 -0.94
N LYS A 102 -6.49 -8.00 0.37
CA LYS A 102 -7.63 -8.80 0.84
C LYS A 102 -8.96 -8.17 0.44
N LYS A 103 -9.05 -6.82 0.44
CA LYS A 103 -10.23 -6.12 -0.05
C LYS A 103 -10.38 -6.28 -1.57
N VAL A 104 -9.28 -6.17 -2.32
CA VAL A 104 -9.29 -6.41 -3.78
C VAL A 104 -9.80 -7.83 -4.09
N ASP A 105 -9.23 -8.86 -3.45
CA ASP A 105 -9.67 -10.26 -3.61
C ASP A 105 -11.17 -10.45 -3.28
N GLY A 106 -11.66 -9.75 -2.25
CA GLY A 106 -13.07 -9.74 -1.88
C GLY A 106 -13.96 -9.16 -3.00
N PHE A 107 -13.58 -8.02 -3.57
CA PHE A 107 -14.31 -7.41 -4.67
C PHE A 107 -14.24 -8.24 -5.96
N ILE A 108 -13.09 -8.86 -6.29
CA ILE A 108 -13.01 -9.80 -7.41
C ILE A 108 -14.05 -10.90 -7.28
N THR A 109 -14.20 -11.46 -6.08
CA THR A 109 -15.19 -12.50 -5.82
C THR A 109 -16.63 -12.01 -6.02
N VAL A 110 -16.92 -10.77 -5.63
CA VAL A 110 -18.25 -10.15 -5.78
C VAL A 110 -18.53 -9.86 -7.27
N ILE A 111 -17.53 -9.33 -8.00
CA ILE A 111 -17.63 -9.07 -9.44
C ILE A 111 -17.86 -10.38 -10.21
N ALA A 112 -17.06 -11.41 -9.95
CA ALA A 112 -17.18 -12.72 -10.60
C ALA A 112 -18.55 -13.38 -10.38
N LYS A 113 -19.23 -13.08 -9.26
CA LYS A 113 -20.58 -13.54 -8.97
C LYS A 113 -21.70 -12.66 -9.54
N GLY A 114 -21.37 -11.58 -10.24
CA GLY A 114 -22.33 -10.59 -10.74
C GLY A 114 -23.09 -9.84 -9.63
N LYS A 115 -22.53 -9.79 -8.41
CA LYS A 115 -23.16 -9.18 -7.23
C LYS A 115 -22.52 -7.83 -6.84
N TYR A 116 -21.73 -7.24 -7.72
CA TYR A 116 -21.17 -5.92 -7.45
C TYR A 116 -22.26 -4.86 -7.43
N GLU A 117 -22.30 -4.06 -6.36
CA GLU A 117 -23.24 -2.95 -6.24
C GLU A 117 -22.77 -1.77 -7.10
N LYS A 118 -23.46 -1.55 -8.21
CA LYS A 118 -23.09 -0.53 -9.20
C LYS A 118 -23.36 0.90 -8.75
N ALA A 119 -24.14 1.08 -7.69
CA ALA A 119 -24.43 2.42 -7.13
C ALA A 119 -23.22 3.04 -6.40
N PHE A 120 -22.22 2.26 -6.01
CA PHE A 120 -21.01 2.82 -5.37
C PHE A 120 -20.18 3.62 -6.37
N PRO A 121 -20.02 4.94 -6.16
CA PRO A 121 -19.30 5.79 -7.08
C PRO A 121 -17.79 5.48 -7.07
N ILE A 122 -17.16 5.64 -8.23
CA ILE A 122 -15.72 5.67 -8.37
C ILE A 122 -15.33 7.08 -8.79
N ILE A 123 -14.48 7.74 -8.01
CA ILE A 123 -14.09 9.12 -8.26
C ILE A 123 -12.71 9.15 -8.89
N VAL A 124 -12.59 9.86 -9.99
CA VAL A 124 -11.38 9.93 -10.78
C VAL A 124 -10.99 11.36 -11.14
N ALA A 125 -9.76 11.55 -11.57
CA ALA A 125 -9.28 12.81 -12.14
C ALA A 125 -8.38 12.57 -13.35
N SER A 126 -8.19 13.61 -14.17
CA SER A 126 -7.25 13.58 -15.29
C SER A 126 -5.82 13.44 -14.78
N ALA A 127 -5.09 12.44 -15.29
CA ALA A 127 -3.67 12.28 -14.94
C ALA A 127 -2.83 13.47 -15.41
N LYS A 128 -3.14 14.04 -16.59
CA LYS A 128 -2.46 15.21 -17.12
C LYS A 128 -2.63 16.41 -16.20
N GLU A 129 -3.88 16.73 -15.83
CA GLU A 129 -4.19 17.84 -14.95
C GLU A 129 -3.50 17.72 -13.59
N LEU A 130 -3.46 16.52 -13.01
CA LEU A 130 -2.78 16.28 -11.74
C LEU A 130 -1.26 16.49 -11.85
N ILE A 131 -0.62 15.99 -12.90
CA ILE A 131 0.82 16.16 -13.10
C ILE A 131 1.17 17.63 -13.33
N GLU A 132 0.37 18.36 -14.13
CA GLU A 132 0.53 19.80 -14.36
C GLU A 132 0.37 20.61 -13.07
N ASN A 133 -0.45 20.13 -12.12
CA ASN A 133 -0.62 20.73 -10.78
C ASN A 133 0.41 20.20 -9.75
N GLY A 134 1.49 19.52 -10.18
CA GLY A 134 2.60 19.13 -9.33
C GLY A 134 2.41 17.80 -8.59
N TYR A 135 1.31 17.09 -8.81
CA TYR A 135 1.14 15.75 -8.19
C TYR A 135 1.96 14.70 -8.91
N ARG A 136 2.60 13.82 -8.14
CA ARG A 136 3.28 12.64 -8.69
C ARG A 136 2.27 11.53 -8.93
N VAL A 137 2.12 11.11 -10.16
CA VAL A 137 1.18 10.08 -10.59
C VAL A 137 1.94 8.83 -10.99
N VAL A 138 1.47 7.67 -10.53
CA VAL A 138 2.10 6.36 -10.78
C VAL A 138 1.10 5.38 -11.41
N ASP A 139 1.61 4.47 -12.24
CA ASP A 139 0.83 3.34 -12.76
C ASP A 139 0.56 2.27 -11.69
N VAL A 140 -0.11 1.19 -12.07
CA VAL A 140 -0.44 0.08 -11.17
C VAL A 140 0.77 -0.73 -10.69
N GLU A 141 1.95 -0.54 -11.29
CA GLU A 141 3.21 -1.15 -10.89
C GLU A 141 4.08 -0.17 -10.05
N GLY A 142 3.65 1.08 -9.90
CA GLY A 142 4.35 2.12 -9.15
C GLY A 142 5.36 2.94 -9.96
N ASN A 143 5.37 2.80 -11.28
CA ASN A 143 6.23 3.61 -12.14
C ASN A 143 5.61 4.99 -12.36
N GLU A 144 6.40 6.04 -12.31
CA GLU A 144 5.93 7.41 -12.54
C GLU A 144 5.52 7.61 -14.00
N ILE A 145 4.38 8.27 -14.19
CA ILE A 145 3.81 8.56 -15.51
C ILE A 145 4.34 9.92 -15.97
N LYS A 146 4.89 9.94 -17.18
CA LYS A 146 5.35 11.18 -17.81
C LYS A 146 4.17 11.98 -18.37
N VAL A 147 4.33 13.30 -18.47
CA VAL A 147 3.29 14.20 -18.99
C VAL A 147 2.86 13.81 -20.41
N GLU A 148 3.79 13.35 -21.26
CA GLU A 148 3.52 12.96 -22.64
C GLU A 148 2.54 11.78 -22.73
N ASP A 149 2.58 10.87 -21.75
CA ASP A 149 1.73 9.68 -21.69
C ASP A 149 0.46 9.88 -20.85
N ALA A 150 0.35 10.98 -20.13
CA ALA A 150 -0.70 11.21 -19.14
C ALA A 150 -2.13 11.10 -19.70
N ASN A 151 -2.34 11.48 -20.97
CA ASN A 151 -3.67 11.39 -21.61
C ASN A 151 -4.19 9.93 -21.75
N LYS A 152 -3.32 8.93 -21.62
CA LYS A 152 -3.69 7.51 -21.66
C LYS A 152 -4.21 6.99 -20.32
N TYR A 153 -4.09 7.80 -19.25
CA TYR A 153 -4.33 7.39 -17.88
C TYR A 153 -5.44 8.18 -17.21
N ILE A 154 -6.20 7.50 -16.39
CA ILE A 154 -7.13 8.10 -15.44
C ILE A 154 -6.67 7.80 -14.01
N VAL A 155 -6.66 8.80 -13.14
CA VAL A 155 -6.22 8.66 -11.74
C VAL A 155 -7.40 8.38 -10.85
N ILE A 156 -7.32 7.31 -10.09
CA ILE A 156 -8.36 6.90 -9.14
C ILE A 156 -8.14 7.63 -7.82
N LEU A 157 -9.06 8.49 -7.45
CA LEU A 157 -9.05 9.21 -6.18
C LEU A 157 -9.78 8.42 -5.09
N ASP A 158 -11.00 7.94 -5.36
CA ASP A 158 -11.72 6.98 -4.52
C ASP A 158 -12.14 5.74 -5.30
N GLY A 159 -12.29 4.63 -4.58
CA GLY A 159 -12.61 3.34 -5.18
C GLY A 159 -11.40 2.53 -5.64
N GLN A 160 -10.17 2.82 -5.21
CA GLN A 160 -8.93 2.15 -5.63
C GLN A 160 -9.01 0.63 -5.56
N HIS A 161 -9.50 0.06 -4.44
CA HIS A 161 -9.63 -1.39 -4.29
C HIS A 161 -10.64 -1.99 -5.26
N ARG A 162 -11.74 -1.27 -5.53
CA ARG A 162 -12.78 -1.66 -6.48
C ARG A 162 -12.25 -1.63 -7.91
N THR A 163 -11.59 -0.53 -8.29
CA THR A 163 -11.00 -0.39 -9.63
C THR A 163 -9.92 -1.44 -9.89
N LEU A 164 -9.05 -1.71 -8.91
CA LEU A 164 -8.07 -2.80 -9.06
C LEU A 164 -8.73 -4.16 -9.18
N ALA A 165 -9.86 -4.40 -8.52
CA ALA A 165 -10.61 -5.64 -8.69
C ALA A 165 -11.21 -5.76 -10.10
N PHE A 166 -11.73 -4.68 -10.68
CA PHE A 166 -12.15 -4.65 -12.09
C PHE A 166 -10.99 -4.90 -13.03
N LEU A 167 -9.84 -4.25 -12.81
CA LEU A 167 -8.63 -4.44 -13.61
C LEU A 167 -8.16 -5.90 -13.58
N GLU A 168 -8.05 -6.49 -12.41
CA GLU A 168 -7.63 -7.88 -12.26
C GLU A 168 -8.69 -8.86 -12.81
N SER A 169 -9.98 -8.54 -12.73
CA SER A 169 -11.05 -9.32 -13.35
C SER A 169 -11.02 -9.23 -14.89
N SER A 170 -10.61 -8.08 -15.43
CA SER A 170 -10.52 -7.85 -16.89
C SER A 170 -9.43 -8.68 -17.56
N ILE A 171 -8.48 -9.26 -16.82
CA ILE A 171 -7.48 -10.20 -17.35
C ILE A 171 -8.14 -11.45 -17.94
N THR A 172 -9.29 -11.83 -17.41
CA THR A 172 -10.00 -13.04 -17.83
C THR A 172 -11.27 -12.75 -18.63
N SER A 173 -11.90 -11.61 -18.38
CA SER A 173 -13.13 -11.21 -19.05
C SER A 173 -13.23 -9.68 -19.00
N PRO A 174 -13.36 -9.00 -20.16
CA PRO A 174 -13.50 -7.54 -20.18
C PRO A 174 -14.58 -7.06 -19.20
N GLN A 175 -14.26 -6.04 -18.42
CA GLN A 175 -15.14 -5.45 -17.42
C GLN A 175 -15.34 -3.97 -17.73
N VAL A 176 -16.53 -3.46 -17.41
CA VAL A 176 -16.81 -2.01 -17.39
C VAL A 176 -16.89 -1.56 -15.93
N VAL A 177 -16.13 -0.53 -15.60
CA VAL A 177 -16.16 0.09 -14.28
C VAL A 177 -17.36 1.03 -14.21
N PRO A 178 -18.39 0.72 -13.43
CA PRO A 178 -19.63 1.50 -13.43
C PRO A 178 -19.53 2.75 -12.57
N ASN A 179 -20.49 3.67 -12.75
CA ASN A 179 -20.73 4.82 -11.89
C ASN A 179 -19.47 5.62 -11.58
N THR A 180 -18.76 6.04 -12.64
CA THR A 180 -17.53 6.80 -12.54
C THR A 180 -17.80 8.28 -12.67
N HIS A 181 -17.25 9.08 -11.76
CA HIS A 181 -17.40 10.54 -11.72
C HIS A 181 -16.05 11.23 -11.84
N ILE A 182 -15.96 12.25 -12.68
CA ILE A 182 -14.76 13.05 -12.83
C ILE A 182 -14.77 14.19 -11.81
N ARG A 183 -13.79 14.19 -10.92
CA ARG A 183 -13.52 15.32 -10.03
C ARG A 183 -12.79 16.42 -10.82
N LYS A 184 -13.41 17.58 -10.94
CA LYS A 184 -12.80 18.80 -11.49
C LYS A 184 -12.28 19.68 -10.34
N GLY A 185 -11.21 20.41 -10.58
CA GLY A 185 -10.65 21.41 -9.66
C GLY A 185 -9.33 21.03 -9.02
N ASN A 186 -8.59 22.03 -8.55
CA ASN A 186 -7.17 21.93 -8.19
C ASN A 186 -6.91 21.42 -6.78
N ASN A 187 -7.95 21.24 -5.94
CA ASN A 187 -7.80 20.90 -4.53
C ASN A 187 -7.94 19.40 -4.25
N ILE A 188 -7.17 18.61 -4.98
CA ILE A 188 -7.21 17.12 -4.86
C ILE A 188 -6.68 16.66 -3.51
N GLY A 189 -5.68 17.35 -2.95
CA GLY A 189 -5.13 17.01 -1.65
C GLY A 189 -6.17 17.14 -0.53
N GLU A 190 -6.88 18.25 -0.43
CA GLU A 190 -7.98 18.44 0.55
C GLU A 190 -9.09 17.42 0.31
N TYR A 191 -9.49 17.22 -0.94
CA TYR A 191 -10.49 16.23 -1.28
C TYR A 191 -10.12 14.82 -0.77
N LEU A 192 -8.87 14.39 -0.97
CA LEU A 192 -8.40 13.10 -0.47
C LEU A 192 -8.42 13.03 1.07
N VAL A 193 -8.17 14.15 1.75
CA VAL A 193 -8.30 14.26 3.20
C VAL A 193 -9.75 14.07 3.61
N ASP A 194 -10.68 14.82 3.00
CA ASP A 194 -12.08 14.86 3.37
C ASP A 194 -12.78 13.51 3.17
N ILE A 195 -12.63 12.89 2.00
CA ILE A 195 -13.27 11.59 1.72
C ILE A 195 -12.76 10.47 2.63
N ASN A 196 -11.53 10.58 3.09
CA ASN A 196 -10.95 9.57 3.95
C ASN A 196 -11.17 9.83 5.45
N ASP A 197 -11.44 11.05 5.86
CA ASP A 197 -11.80 11.39 7.25
C ASP A 197 -13.25 10.98 7.60
N VAL A 198 -14.14 11.00 6.60
CA VAL A 198 -15.55 10.64 6.75
C VAL A 198 -15.80 9.12 6.70
N GLY A 199 -15.00 8.36 5.95
CA GLY A 199 -15.33 6.95 5.62
C GLY A 199 -14.71 5.87 6.48
N THR A 200 -13.54 6.05 7.05
CA THR A 200 -12.85 5.04 7.89
C THR A 200 -11.81 5.72 8.77
N SER A 201 -11.67 5.28 10.02
CA SER A 201 -10.60 5.77 10.90
C SER A 201 -9.24 5.56 10.25
N TRP A 202 -8.60 6.63 9.85
CA TRP A 202 -7.25 6.58 9.31
C TRP A 202 -6.26 6.12 10.37
N ASN A 203 -5.44 5.16 10.00
CA ASN A 203 -4.27 4.87 10.80
C ASN A 203 -3.21 6.00 10.61
N GLN A 204 -2.16 5.98 11.40
CA GLN A 204 -1.13 7.00 11.33
C GLN A 204 -0.36 6.97 9.98
N GLN A 205 -0.28 5.81 9.31
CA GLN A 205 0.34 5.66 8.00
C GLN A 205 -0.44 6.41 6.92
N ASP A 206 -1.76 6.18 6.87
CA ASP A 206 -2.63 6.84 5.90
C ASP A 206 -2.53 8.37 6.03
N ARG A 207 -2.45 8.86 7.26
CA ARG A 207 -2.36 10.31 7.57
C ARG A 207 -1.06 10.94 7.08
N PHE A 208 0.08 10.28 7.29
CA PHE A 208 1.37 10.79 6.81
C PHE A 208 1.47 10.74 5.29
N ALA A 209 0.95 9.70 4.64
CA ALA A 209 0.94 9.60 3.19
C ALA A 209 0.22 10.80 2.55
N VAL A 210 -0.94 11.17 3.09
CA VAL A 210 -1.71 12.30 2.55
C VAL A 210 -1.13 13.65 3.00
N ALA A 211 -0.54 13.75 4.19
CA ALA A 211 0.18 14.97 4.58
C ALA A 211 1.28 15.33 3.58
N ALA A 212 1.97 14.33 3.04
CA ALA A 212 2.97 14.53 2.01
C ALA A 212 2.39 15.00 0.65
N LEU A 213 1.10 14.73 0.39
CA LEU A 213 0.43 15.17 -0.84
C LEU A 213 -0.02 16.65 -0.80
N VAL A 214 -0.41 17.15 0.37
CA VAL A 214 -1.02 18.49 0.53
C VAL A 214 -0.04 19.54 1.03
N SER A 215 1.16 19.18 1.42
CA SER A 215 2.13 20.12 1.95
C SER A 215 3.51 19.95 1.34
N ASP A 216 4.19 21.06 1.06
CA ASP A 216 5.61 21.11 0.72
C ASP A 216 6.51 20.84 1.95
N ASN A 217 5.95 20.23 2.99
CA ASN A 217 6.67 19.96 4.22
C ASN A 217 7.63 18.78 4.05
N GLU A 218 8.92 19.08 3.98
CA GLU A 218 10.01 18.12 3.78
C GLU A 218 9.98 16.98 4.80
N LEU A 219 9.67 17.26 6.07
CA LEU A 219 9.55 16.22 7.10
C LEU A 219 8.42 15.25 6.80
N ALA A 220 7.24 15.74 6.37
CA ALA A 220 6.11 14.91 6.03
C ALA A 220 6.43 14.00 4.82
N GLN A 221 7.08 14.55 3.80
CA GLN A 221 7.52 13.80 2.61
C GLN A 221 8.49 12.68 2.98
N ASN A 222 9.53 12.98 3.78
CA ASN A 222 10.50 11.98 4.23
C ASN A 222 9.86 10.89 5.10
N ILE A 223 8.95 11.24 6.02
CA ILE A 223 8.21 10.25 6.81
C ILE A 223 7.36 9.35 5.91
N ALA A 224 6.67 9.93 4.91
CA ALA A 224 5.85 9.15 3.97
C ALA A 224 6.71 8.18 3.14
N GLU A 225 7.87 8.61 2.65
CA GLU A 225 8.80 7.72 1.95
C GLU A 225 9.24 6.53 2.80
N ARG A 226 9.56 6.77 4.09
CA ARG A 226 9.93 5.68 5.00
C ARG A 226 8.75 4.72 5.25
N ILE A 227 7.53 5.24 5.29
CA ILE A 227 6.33 4.42 5.41
C ILE A 227 6.18 3.48 4.18
N ASP A 228 6.46 3.97 2.98
CA ASP A 228 6.49 3.14 1.77
C ASP A 228 7.55 2.03 1.85
N GLU A 229 8.69 2.31 2.46
CA GLU A 229 9.72 1.33 2.79
C GLU A 229 9.35 0.40 3.96
N LYS A 230 8.10 0.45 4.45
CA LYS A 230 7.56 -0.39 5.54
C LYS A 230 7.99 0.03 6.94
N PHE A 231 8.47 1.24 7.13
CA PHE A 231 8.68 1.77 8.46
C PHE A 231 7.35 2.04 9.16
N ASN A 232 7.33 1.81 10.48
CA ASN A 232 6.23 2.28 11.30
C ASN A 232 6.31 3.82 11.42
N PRO A 233 5.18 4.56 11.31
CA PRO A 233 5.17 6.03 11.41
C PRO A 233 5.84 6.57 12.68
N THR A 234 5.68 5.86 13.81
CA THR A 234 6.34 6.25 15.07
C THR A 234 7.86 6.14 14.96
N THR A 235 8.37 5.09 14.31
CA THR A 235 9.82 4.92 14.10
C THR A 235 10.35 5.97 13.13
N ALA A 236 9.64 6.22 12.01
CA ALA A 236 10.03 7.25 11.05
C ALA A 236 10.09 8.65 11.70
N SER A 237 9.07 9.03 12.49
CA SER A 237 9.10 10.32 13.19
C SER A 237 10.24 10.42 14.21
N LEU A 238 10.55 9.33 14.93
CA LEU A 238 11.69 9.31 15.87
C LEU A 238 13.04 9.46 15.16
N ILE A 239 13.22 8.87 14.00
CA ILE A 239 14.44 8.96 13.19
C ILE A 239 14.70 10.42 12.80
N TYR A 240 13.67 11.13 12.34
CA TYR A 240 13.82 12.49 11.81
C TYR A 240 13.66 13.60 12.85
N THR A 241 13.02 13.35 13.98
CA THR A 241 12.71 14.42 14.97
C THR A 241 13.15 14.11 16.39
N GLY A 242 13.65 12.91 16.66
CA GLY A 242 13.94 12.43 18.02
C GLY A 242 12.71 12.19 18.89
N LYS A 243 11.50 12.57 18.44
CA LYS A 243 10.24 12.44 19.19
C LYS A 243 9.11 11.90 18.31
N LYS A 244 8.10 11.32 18.94
CA LYS A 244 6.89 10.85 18.25
C LYS A 244 5.97 12.04 17.97
N ILE A 245 5.58 12.24 16.70
CA ILE A 245 4.56 13.22 16.33
C ILE A 245 3.18 12.68 16.73
N SER A 246 2.37 13.50 17.41
CA SER A 246 1.02 13.11 17.84
C SER A 246 0.06 13.07 16.66
N GLY A 247 -0.99 12.23 16.74
CA GLY A 247 -2.04 12.19 15.73
C GLY A 247 -2.81 13.52 15.60
N LYS A 248 -2.83 14.36 16.65
CA LYS A 248 -3.43 15.70 16.62
C LYS A 248 -2.63 16.64 15.72
N GLU A 249 -1.31 16.65 15.85
CA GLU A 249 -0.43 17.49 15.04
C GLU A 249 -0.39 17.00 13.57
N VAL A 250 -0.47 15.67 13.34
CA VAL A 250 -0.62 15.14 11.99
C VAL A 250 -1.93 15.63 11.33
N LYS A 251 -3.04 15.68 12.09
CA LYS A 251 -4.31 16.22 11.56
C LYS A 251 -4.21 17.69 11.18
N LYS A 252 -3.54 18.51 11.98
CA LYS A 252 -3.30 19.93 11.65
C LYS A 252 -2.48 20.07 10.36
N LEU A 253 -1.39 19.29 10.26
CA LEU A 253 -0.57 19.26 9.05
C LEU A 253 -1.40 18.91 7.81
N LEU A 254 -2.28 17.90 7.91
CA LEU A 254 -3.18 17.48 6.82
C LEU A 254 -4.15 18.57 6.38
N ARG A 255 -4.55 19.46 7.29
CA ARG A 255 -5.51 20.55 7.01
C ARG A 255 -4.82 21.83 6.58
N GLY A 256 -3.50 21.85 6.42
CA GLY A 256 -2.75 23.08 6.18
C GLY A 256 -2.78 24.05 7.36
N GLU A 257 -3.19 23.58 8.55
CA GLU A 257 -3.21 24.37 9.78
C GLU A 257 -1.79 24.49 10.35
N GLU A 258 -1.56 25.52 11.14
CA GLU A 258 -0.31 25.66 11.88
C GLU A 258 -0.15 24.46 12.85
N TRP A 259 0.94 23.73 12.69
CA TRP A 259 1.27 22.56 13.50
C TRP A 259 2.62 22.73 14.18
N THR A 260 2.82 22.04 15.28
CA THR A 260 4.03 22.15 16.07
C THR A 260 4.67 20.79 16.31
N LEU A 261 6.00 20.79 16.34
CA LEU A 261 6.74 19.62 16.81
C LEU A 261 6.54 19.45 18.32
N PRO A 262 6.60 18.21 18.85
CA PRO A 262 6.64 17.96 20.26
C PRO A 262 7.80 18.70 20.93
N GLU A 263 7.63 19.08 22.20
CA GLU A 263 8.70 19.72 22.97
C GLU A 263 10.00 18.91 22.94
N GLY A 264 11.11 19.58 22.66
CA GLY A 264 12.43 18.97 22.48
C GLY A 264 12.63 18.18 21.18
N ALA A 265 11.65 18.17 20.26
CA ALA A 265 11.84 17.63 18.93
C ALA A 265 12.58 18.64 18.04
N LYS A 266 13.50 18.14 17.22
CA LYS A 266 14.20 18.96 16.20
C LYS A 266 14.22 18.17 14.89
N THR A 267 13.65 18.77 13.84
CA THR A 267 13.72 18.17 12.52
C THR A 267 15.18 18.15 12.03
N ASN A 268 15.66 16.97 11.65
CA ASN A 268 16.96 16.80 11.02
C ASN A 268 16.90 15.65 10.01
N ILE A 269 16.60 16.00 8.78
CA ILE A 269 16.42 15.05 7.68
C ILE A 269 17.73 14.35 7.32
N GLU A 270 18.81 15.11 7.22
CA GLU A 270 20.14 14.58 6.93
C GLU A 270 20.58 13.52 7.94
N ARG A 271 20.43 13.85 9.22
CA ARG A 271 20.71 12.92 10.33
C ARG A 271 19.95 11.62 10.19
N GLY A 272 18.65 11.73 9.94
CA GLY A 272 17.78 10.57 9.81
C GLY A 272 18.17 9.68 8.63
N ASN A 273 18.44 10.29 7.48
CA ASN A 273 18.87 9.57 6.28
C ASN A 273 20.24 8.91 6.49
N LYS A 274 21.20 9.62 7.11
CA LYS A 274 22.53 9.09 7.46
C LYS A 274 22.42 7.88 8.40
N PHE A 275 21.54 7.94 9.41
CA PHE A 275 21.29 6.80 10.30
C PHE A 275 20.78 5.57 9.53
N ILE A 276 19.76 5.74 8.67
CA ILE A 276 19.20 4.63 7.88
C ILE A 276 20.24 4.04 6.94
N GLN A 277 20.99 4.91 6.25
CA GLN A 277 22.04 4.50 5.32
C GLN A 277 23.09 3.66 6.03
N LEU A 278 23.66 4.14 7.13
CA LEU A 278 24.69 3.43 7.88
C LEU A 278 24.20 2.10 8.46
N CYS A 279 22.95 2.04 8.94
CA CYS A 279 22.33 0.78 9.33
C CYS A 279 22.26 -0.23 8.15
N LYS A 280 21.85 0.22 6.96
CA LYS A 280 21.82 -0.63 5.76
C LYS A 280 23.24 -1.09 5.35
N GLU A 281 24.21 -0.20 5.40
CA GLU A 281 25.63 -0.50 5.11
C GLU A 281 26.24 -1.49 6.11
N ALA A 282 25.81 -1.44 7.37
CA ALA A 282 26.18 -2.42 8.40
C ALA A 282 25.49 -3.78 8.22
N GLY A 283 24.66 -3.95 7.19
CA GLY A 283 23.93 -5.20 6.93
C GLY A 283 22.67 -5.39 7.78
N ILE A 284 22.19 -4.35 8.47
CA ILE A 284 20.95 -4.38 9.21
C ILE A 284 19.78 -4.27 8.21
N GLU A 285 19.05 -5.37 8.02
CA GLU A 285 17.90 -5.39 7.11
C GLU A 285 16.80 -4.40 7.56
N VAL A 286 16.09 -3.82 6.59
CA VAL A 286 15.00 -2.84 6.84
C VAL A 286 13.98 -3.34 7.87
N LYS A 287 13.65 -4.64 7.86
CA LYS A 287 12.72 -5.25 8.85
C LYS A 287 13.14 -5.06 10.32
N PHE A 288 14.44 -4.86 10.57
CA PHE A 288 14.99 -4.55 11.91
C PHE A 288 15.03 -3.05 12.13
N ILE A 289 15.53 -2.25 11.16
CA ILE A 289 15.61 -0.79 11.28
C ILE A 289 14.20 -0.19 11.56
N THR A 290 13.13 -0.82 11.08
CA THR A 290 11.74 -0.41 11.37
C THR A 290 11.36 -0.58 12.84
N LYS A 291 12.15 -1.30 13.63
CA LYS A 291 11.90 -1.46 15.07
C LYS A 291 12.44 -0.25 15.84
N ARG A 292 11.55 0.33 16.66
CA ARG A 292 11.84 1.58 17.40
C ARG A 292 13.11 1.52 18.24
N TYR A 293 13.46 0.38 18.76
CA TYR A 293 14.61 0.24 19.66
C TYR A 293 15.97 0.49 18.98
N PHE A 294 16.11 0.31 17.66
CA PHE A 294 17.35 0.67 16.96
C PHE A 294 17.60 2.17 17.01
N ILE A 295 16.61 3.00 16.67
CA ILE A 295 16.78 4.46 16.75
C ILE A 295 16.85 4.94 18.20
N THR A 296 16.12 4.33 19.13
CA THR A 296 16.22 4.74 20.56
C THR A 296 17.57 4.42 21.15
N GLY A 297 18.18 3.27 20.85
CA GLY A 297 19.52 2.93 21.31
C GLY A 297 20.61 3.81 20.69
N PHE A 298 20.48 4.13 19.38
CA PHE A 298 21.35 5.09 18.73
C PHE A 298 21.27 6.47 19.38
N ASN A 299 20.07 6.96 19.66
CA ASN A 299 19.87 8.25 20.31
C ASN A 299 20.46 8.26 21.73
N ALA A 300 20.27 7.20 22.53
CA ALA A 300 20.84 7.09 23.87
C ALA A 300 22.38 7.10 23.83
N TYR A 301 22.99 6.39 22.88
CA TYR A 301 24.43 6.43 22.69
C TYR A 301 24.91 7.84 22.30
N ALA A 302 24.19 8.50 21.38
CA ALA A 302 24.54 9.85 20.92
C ALA A 302 24.41 10.90 22.03
N GLU A 303 23.41 10.79 22.89
CA GLU A 303 23.25 11.65 24.08
C GLU A 303 24.43 11.53 25.05
N SER A 304 24.99 10.34 25.20
CA SER A 304 26.10 10.07 26.14
C SER A 304 27.48 10.38 25.56
N ASN A 305 27.69 10.20 24.26
CA ASN A 305 29.02 10.20 23.64
C ASN A 305 29.18 11.20 22.47
N GLY A 306 28.09 11.87 22.10
CA GLY A 306 28.04 12.75 20.92
C GLY A 306 27.58 12.06 19.65
N GLU A 307 27.00 12.83 18.76
CA GLU A 307 26.34 12.31 17.56
C GLU A 307 27.34 11.72 16.54
N GLU A 308 28.47 12.38 16.32
CA GLU A 308 29.49 11.84 15.42
C GLU A 308 30.08 10.53 15.96
N ALA A 309 30.30 10.41 17.27
CA ALA A 309 30.73 9.16 17.87
C ALA A 309 29.71 8.03 17.64
N ALA A 310 28.39 8.34 17.71
CA ALA A 310 27.36 7.36 17.42
C ALA A 310 27.37 6.91 15.96
N PHE A 311 27.59 7.83 15.02
CA PHE A 311 27.72 7.49 13.61
C PHE A 311 29.00 6.68 13.32
N GLU A 312 30.11 6.97 13.99
CA GLU A 312 31.33 6.17 13.88
C GLU A 312 31.11 4.73 14.34
N GLN A 313 30.39 4.53 15.43
CA GLN A 313 30.08 3.17 15.89
C GLN A 313 29.15 2.42 14.91
N LEU A 314 28.18 3.11 14.29
CA LEU A 314 27.39 2.49 13.22
C LEU A 314 28.24 2.07 12.01
N ARG A 315 29.25 2.87 11.65
CA ARG A 315 30.19 2.51 10.56
C ARG A 315 31.02 1.28 10.91
N LYS A 316 31.49 1.20 12.15
CA LYS A 316 32.26 0.05 12.64
C LYS A 316 31.43 -1.23 12.64
N LEU A 317 30.11 -1.16 12.87
CA LEU A 317 29.22 -2.33 12.78
C LEU A 317 29.29 -3.04 11.41
N LYS A 318 29.71 -2.35 10.34
CA LYS A 318 29.92 -2.98 9.03
C LYS A 318 30.97 -4.10 9.05
N GLY A 319 31.94 -4.03 9.99
CA GLY A 319 32.93 -5.08 10.19
C GLY A 319 32.44 -6.26 11.00
N GLU A 320 31.33 -6.13 11.69
CA GLU A 320 30.77 -7.16 12.54
C GLU A 320 29.90 -8.15 11.76
N ASN A 321 29.99 -9.43 12.10
CA ASN A 321 29.09 -10.43 11.50
C ASN A 321 27.71 -10.34 12.16
N LEU A 322 26.86 -9.40 11.66
CA LEU A 322 25.50 -9.19 12.14
C LEU A 322 24.55 -10.21 11.54
N THR A 323 24.51 -11.40 12.13
CA THR A 323 23.54 -12.43 11.72
C THR A 323 22.12 -12.04 12.13
N GLU A 324 21.12 -12.57 11.42
CA GLU A 324 19.70 -12.37 11.76
C GLU A 324 19.39 -12.80 13.21
N GLY A 325 20.09 -13.85 13.73
CA GLY A 325 19.97 -14.30 15.10
C GLY A 325 20.38 -13.19 16.10
N LYS A 326 21.56 -12.61 15.95
CA LYS A 326 22.05 -11.50 16.79
C LYS A 326 21.08 -10.30 16.75
N LEU A 327 20.58 -9.93 15.58
CA LEU A 327 19.65 -8.82 15.43
C LEU A 327 18.28 -9.12 16.07
N ARG A 328 17.84 -10.36 16.12
CA ARG A 328 16.60 -10.78 16.79
C ARG A 328 16.71 -10.77 18.32
N GLU A 329 17.90 -10.83 18.87
CA GLU A 329 18.14 -10.76 20.32
C GLU A 329 17.94 -9.33 20.84
N ILE A 330 18.08 -8.30 19.99
CA ILE A 330 17.84 -6.90 20.36
C ILE A 330 16.33 -6.70 20.52
N LYS A 331 15.88 -6.46 21.76
CA LYS A 331 14.46 -6.29 22.11
C LYS A 331 14.11 -4.87 22.58
N ASP A 332 15.12 -4.08 22.94
CA ASP A 332 14.97 -2.70 23.42
C ASP A 332 16.16 -1.81 23.02
N GLY A 333 16.04 -0.51 23.28
CA GLY A 333 17.09 0.45 22.93
C GLY A 333 18.38 0.26 23.71
N THR A 334 18.31 -0.19 24.96
CA THR A 334 19.49 -0.42 25.81
C THR A 334 20.38 -1.51 25.25
N GLN A 335 19.77 -2.56 24.70
CA GLN A 335 20.54 -3.65 24.06
C GLN A 335 21.24 -3.18 22.77
N PHE A 336 20.60 -2.32 21.99
CA PHE A 336 21.26 -1.77 20.80
C PHE A 336 22.35 -0.75 21.19
N GLU A 337 22.10 0.09 22.17
CA GLU A 337 23.12 0.98 22.73
C GLU A 337 24.34 0.20 23.23
N LYS A 338 24.13 -0.90 23.96
CA LYS A 338 25.20 -1.79 24.43
C LYS A 338 25.99 -2.35 23.26
N MET A 339 25.30 -2.82 22.21
CA MET A 339 25.96 -3.29 20.99
C MET A 339 26.88 -2.21 20.38
N LEU A 340 26.40 -0.95 20.31
CA LEU A 340 27.23 0.17 19.81
C LEU A 340 28.45 0.45 20.71
N ARG A 341 28.38 0.20 22.02
CA ARG A 341 29.49 0.38 22.96
C ARG A 341 30.55 -0.75 22.85
N GLU A 342 30.14 -1.94 22.46
CA GLU A 342 30.99 -3.12 22.40
C GLU A 342 31.72 -3.29 21.04
N VAL A 343 31.35 -2.52 20.04
CA VAL A 343 32.06 -2.51 18.75
C VAL A 343 33.44 -1.86 18.91
N ALA A 344 34.47 -2.58 18.56
CA ALA A 344 35.89 -2.18 18.69
C ALA A 344 36.36 -1.15 17.65
#